data_78ef12e1beeceeb72edd70190862641b
#
_entry.id   78ef12e1beeceeb72edd70190862641b
#
_cell.length_a   1.000
_cell.length_b   1.000
_cell.length_c   1.000
_cell.angle_alpha   90.00
_cell.angle_beta   90.00
_cell.angle_gamma   90.00
#
_symmetry.space_group_name_H-M   'P 1'
#
loop_
_entity.id
_entity.type
_entity.pdbx_description
1 polymer ?
#
loop_
_entity_poly.entity_id
_entity_poly.type
_entity_poly.pdbx_seq_one_letter_code
_entity_poly.pdbx_strand_id
1 'polypeptide(L)'
;MNNGKIVAGLDAGHITTKALIMSGREILGYCTVPTGFDVVAAAETALNHAVDNVGISRRELTGIISTGIFRDMVKVPPLNVTTTVPEYVADAKGAFFLNKNSRTVIDIGGNTHKAMHYDQNGNLLDVIQNDKCADGLGIFYTTIAKAIGLSEQEMSELALKSTRDVSIAIQCALSAESEAIDLMCQGVDTADVADAVSKFMSERVAAMCTYMPLTKEIVVAGGLAKSPALIKHLSSLIKQEVSVVDLPEYVGAIGAVMSYEGGK
;
A
#
# COMPACT_ATOMS: atom_id res chain seq x y z
N MET A 1 -5.57 20.33 -16.31
CA MET A 1 -5.98 18.93 -16.56
C MET A 1 -5.34 18.48 -17.84
N ASN A 2 -4.60 17.37 -17.84
CA ASN A 2 -3.87 16.87 -19.03
C ASN A 2 -4.82 16.24 -20.04
N ASN A 3 -5.63 17.03 -20.74
CA ASN A 3 -6.49 16.50 -21.80
C ASN A 3 -5.63 15.92 -22.94
N GLY A 4 -5.63 14.60 -23.08
CA GLY A 4 -4.96 13.89 -24.17
C GLY A 4 -3.49 13.54 -23.96
N LYS A 5 -2.85 13.92 -22.85
CA LYS A 5 -1.48 13.50 -22.52
C LYS A 5 -1.51 12.17 -21.79
N ILE A 6 -0.74 11.21 -22.27
CA ILE A 6 -0.57 9.90 -21.62
C ILE A 6 0.63 10.00 -20.68
N VAL A 7 0.43 9.68 -19.40
CA VAL A 7 1.44 9.81 -18.35
C VAL A 7 1.52 8.52 -17.57
N ALA A 8 2.74 8.12 -17.21
CA ALA A 8 2.98 6.97 -16.36
C ALA A 8 3.31 7.40 -14.93
N GLY A 9 2.65 6.78 -13.96
CA GLY A 9 3.04 6.79 -12.54
C GLY A 9 3.82 5.52 -12.21
N LEU A 10 4.95 5.65 -11.56
CA LEU A 10 5.84 4.56 -11.18
C LEU A 10 6.07 4.60 -9.68
N ASP A 11 5.55 3.63 -8.95
CA ASP A 11 5.77 3.47 -7.52
C ASP A 11 6.83 2.38 -7.27
N ALA A 12 8.04 2.82 -6.94
CA ALA A 12 9.17 1.94 -6.65
C ALA A 12 9.23 1.65 -5.14
N GLY A 13 8.51 0.62 -4.72
CA GLY A 13 8.39 0.20 -3.32
C GLY A 13 9.40 -0.89 -2.92
N HIS A 14 9.46 -1.23 -1.62
CA HIS A 14 10.36 -2.25 -1.08
C HIS A 14 10.08 -3.66 -1.61
N ILE A 15 8.80 -4.04 -1.67
CA ILE A 15 8.40 -5.42 -1.99
C ILE A 15 7.95 -5.52 -3.43
N THR A 16 7.17 -4.58 -3.88
CA THR A 16 6.63 -4.53 -5.25
C THR A 16 6.85 -3.17 -5.86
N THR A 17 7.14 -3.17 -7.15
CA THR A 17 7.17 -1.99 -8.01
C THR A 17 5.94 -2.00 -8.90
N LYS A 18 5.24 -0.87 -8.97
CA LYS A 18 4.00 -0.73 -9.74
C LYS A 18 4.15 0.35 -10.77
N ALA A 19 3.59 0.12 -11.93
CA ALA A 19 3.43 1.12 -12.97
C ALA A 19 1.95 1.25 -13.32
N LEU A 20 1.52 2.48 -13.59
CA LEU A 20 0.15 2.78 -13.96
C LEU A 20 0.17 3.85 -15.05
N ILE A 21 -0.67 3.66 -16.08
CA ILE A 21 -0.79 4.56 -17.22
C ILE A 21 -2.13 5.29 -17.13
N MET A 22 -2.09 6.61 -17.25
CA MET A 22 -3.28 7.46 -17.24
C MET A 22 -3.33 8.39 -18.45
N SER A 23 -4.54 8.69 -18.92
CA SER A 23 -4.83 9.81 -19.81
C SER A 23 -5.81 10.76 -19.13
N GLY A 24 -5.35 11.93 -18.78
CA GLY A 24 -6.13 12.86 -17.97
C GLY A 24 -6.52 12.25 -16.61
N ARG A 25 -7.79 11.88 -16.46
CA ARG A 25 -8.32 11.23 -15.24
C ARG A 25 -8.66 9.76 -15.43
N GLU A 26 -8.46 9.22 -16.60
CA GLU A 26 -8.77 7.83 -16.94
C GLU A 26 -7.53 6.96 -16.70
N ILE A 27 -7.71 5.87 -15.96
CA ILE A 27 -6.70 4.82 -15.77
C ILE A 27 -6.82 3.88 -16.97
N LEU A 28 -5.78 3.80 -17.80
CA LEU A 28 -5.76 2.99 -19.00
C LEU A 28 -5.27 1.56 -18.73
N GLY A 29 -4.27 1.42 -17.87
CA GLY A 29 -3.70 0.12 -17.53
C GLY A 29 -2.66 0.24 -16.42
N TYR A 30 -2.29 -0.90 -15.86
CA TYR A 30 -1.35 -0.99 -14.76
C TYR A 30 -0.67 -2.35 -14.71
N CYS A 31 0.43 -2.42 -13.98
CA CYS A 31 1.18 -3.65 -13.72
C CYS A 31 1.91 -3.56 -12.38
N THR A 32 1.98 -4.68 -11.66
CA THR A 32 2.78 -4.87 -10.46
C THR A 32 3.78 -6.00 -10.68
N VAL A 33 5.02 -5.79 -10.27
CA VAL A 33 6.08 -6.80 -10.26
C VAL A 33 6.79 -6.81 -8.92
N PRO A 34 7.42 -7.93 -8.51
CA PRO A 34 8.33 -7.94 -7.37
C PRO A 34 9.49 -6.96 -7.60
N THR A 35 9.87 -6.18 -6.59
CA THR A 35 11.01 -5.26 -6.69
C THR A 35 12.34 -6.00 -6.77
N GLY A 36 12.51 -7.06 -5.97
CA GLY A 36 13.74 -7.83 -5.93
C GLY A 36 14.96 -6.99 -5.56
N PHE A 37 16.13 -7.37 -6.08
CA PHE A 37 17.40 -6.68 -5.79
C PHE A 37 17.71 -5.56 -6.79
N ASP A 38 17.19 -5.64 -8.00
CA ASP A 38 17.40 -4.63 -9.05
C ASP A 38 16.14 -3.81 -9.26
N VAL A 39 16.07 -2.72 -8.52
CA VAL A 39 14.92 -1.79 -8.54
C VAL A 39 14.72 -1.18 -9.92
N VAL A 40 15.80 -0.90 -10.67
CA VAL A 40 15.73 -0.29 -11.99
C VAL A 40 15.15 -1.28 -13.00
N ALA A 41 15.60 -2.52 -12.98
CA ALA A 41 15.07 -3.58 -13.84
C ALA A 41 13.60 -3.88 -13.51
N ALA A 42 13.23 -3.91 -12.22
CA ALA A 42 11.84 -4.08 -11.81
C ALA A 42 10.95 -2.93 -12.30
N ALA A 43 11.42 -1.69 -12.17
CA ALA A 43 10.70 -0.51 -12.64
C ALA A 43 10.52 -0.50 -14.17
N GLU A 44 11.55 -0.89 -14.90
CA GLU A 44 11.48 -1.03 -16.36
C GLU A 44 10.49 -2.12 -16.76
N THR A 45 10.53 -3.27 -16.11
CA THR A 45 9.61 -4.39 -16.35
C THR A 45 8.16 -3.98 -16.08
N ALA A 46 7.89 -3.35 -14.92
CA ALA A 46 6.56 -2.89 -14.57
C ALA A 46 6.01 -1.88 -15.59
N LEU A 47 6.85 -0.91 -15.99
CA LEU A 47 6.48 0.11 -16.96
C LEU A 47 6.20 -0.49 -18.34
N ASN A 48 7.05 -1.39 -18.84
CA ASN A 48 6.87 -2.02 -20.13
C ASN A 48 5.58 -2.86 -20.16
N HIS A 49 5.34 -3.68 -19.13
CA HIS A 49 4.10 -4.45 -19.04
C HIS A 49 2.85 -3.56 -18.96
N ALA A 50 2.90 -2.45 -18.21
CA ALA A 50 1.78 -1.51 -18.16
C ALA A 50 1.50 -0.86 -19.52
N VAL A 51 2.55 -0.49 -20.25
CA VAL A 51 2.47 0.07 -21.61
C VAL A 51 1.90 -0.97 -22.61
N ASP A 52 2.40 -2.21 -22.53
CA ASP A 52 1.95 -3.31 -23.39
C ASP A 52 0.47 -3.65 -23.13
N ASN A 53 0.04 -3.67 -21.86
CA ASN A 53 -1.35 -3.92 -21.48
C ASN A 53 -2.32 -2.87 -22.05
N VAL A 54 -1.85 -1.65 -22.29
CA VAL A 54 -2.63 -0.57 -22.90
C VAL A 54 -2.56 -0.61 -24.43
N GLY A 55 -1.56 -1.30 -24.98
CA GLY A 55 -1.32 -1.38 -26.43
C GLY A 55 -0.74 -0.11 -27.05
N ILE A 56 0.02 0.67 -26.27
CA ILE A 56 0.68 1.89 -26.72
C ILE A 56 2.19 1.70 -26.79
N SER A 57 2.88 2.64 -27.45
CA SER A 57 4.33 2.72 -27.42
C SER A 57 4.82 3.58 -26.23
N ARG A 58 5.92 3.19 -25.61
CA ARG A 58 6.57 4.01 -24.58
C ARG A 58 6.88 5.45 -25.04
N ARG A 59 7.04 5.66 -26.36
CA ARG A 59 7.28 7.00 -26.94
C ARG A 59 6.04 7.91 -26.89
N GLU A 60 4.87 7.35 -26.67
CA GLU A 60 3.61 8.11 -26.52
C GLU A 60 3.44 8.67 -25.11
N LEU A 61 4.24 8.19 -24.15
CA LEU A 61 4.25 8.76 -22.81
C LEU A 61 4.85 10.17 -22.84
N THR A 62 4.08 11.13 -22.37
CA THR A 62 4.51 12.53 -22.24
C THR A 62 5.25 12.80 -20.95
N GLY A 63 5.25 11.88 -19.99
CA GLY A 63 5.99 11.93 -18.74
C GLY A 63 5.92 10.63 -17.98
N ILE A 64 6.96 10.37 -17.20
CA ILE A 64 7.05 9.27 -16.22
C ILE A 64 7.34 9.90 -14.88
N ILE A 65 6.45 9.73 -13.93
CA ILE A 65 6.56 10.32 -12.59
C ILE A 65 6.78 9.19 -11.58
N SER A 66 7.89 9.23 -10.86
CA SER A 66 8.19 8.22 -9.88
C SER A 66 7.85 8.66 -8.45
N THR A 67 7.43 7.68 -7.65
CA THR A 67 7.21 7.77 -6.22
C THR A 67 7.70 6.49 -5.53
N GLY A 68 7.41 6.34 -4.26
CA GLY A 68 7.89 5.23 -3.45
C GLY A 68 9.24 5.51 -2.81
N ILE A 69 9.72 4.54 -2.02
CA ILE A 69 10.99 4.68 -1.28
C ILE A 69 12.21 4.77 -2.22
N PHE A 70 12.15 4.06 -3.34
CA PHE A 70 13.23 4.02 -4.33
C PHE A 70 13.04 4.97 -5.51
N ARG A 71 12.11 5.95 -5.43
CA ARG A 71 11.79 6.91 -6.51
C ARG A 71 13.00 7.58 -7.14
N ASP A 72 14.04 7.87 -6.34
CA ASP A 72 15.23 8.54 -6.83
C ASP A 72 16.22 7.57 -7.50
N MET A 73 16.20 6.29 -7.14
CA MET A 73 17.04 5.27 -7.76
C MET A 73 16.63 4.97 -9.22
N VAL A 74 15.35 5.13 -9.52
CA VAL A 74 14.79 4.86 -10.86
C VAL A 74 14.89 6.05 -11.82
N LYS A 75 15.56 7.15 -11.43
CA LYS A 75 15.80 8.33 -12.31
C LYS A 75 16.87 8.11 -13.37
N VAL A 76 17.45 6.94 -13.43
CA VAL A 76 18.52 6.60 -14.36
C VAL A 76 17.97 6.03 -15.68
N PRO A 77 18.74 6.13 -16.80
CA PRO A 77 18.38 5.41 -18.02
C PRO A 77 18.23 3.89 -17.76
N PRO A 78 17.31 3.22 -18.48
CA PRO A 78 16.52 3.71 -19.62
C PRO A 78 15.15 4.29 -19.26
N LEU A 79 14.81 4.45 -17.98
CA LEU A 79 13.46 4.85 -17.53
C LEU A 79 13.09 6.28 -17.93
N ASN A 80 14.06 7.21 -17.93
CA ASN A 80 13.86 8.61 -18.27
C ASN A 80 12.74 9.27 -17.44
N VAL A 81 12.77 9.05 -16.11
CA VAL A 81 11.82 9.63 -15.18
C VAL A 81 11.86 11.16 -15.28
N THR A 82 10.70 11.77 -15.53
CA THR A 82 10.55 13.21 -15.72
C THR A 82 10.71 13.97 -14.40
N THR A 83 10.08 13.47 -13.35
CA THR A 83 10.15 14.06 -12.00
C THR A 83 9.78 13.02 -10.95
N THR A 84 10.10 13.32 -9.70
CA THR A 84 9.77 12.46 -8.56
C THR A 84 8.83 13.18 -7.59
N VAL A 85 7.98 12.41 -6.90
CA VAL A 85 7.05 12.90 -5.88
C VAL A 85 7.30 12.12 -4.59
N PRO A 86 7.41 12.78 -3.43
CA PRO A 86 7.48 12.07 -2.16
C PRO A 86 6.26 11.16 -1.97
N GLU A 87 6.48 9.96 -1.46
CA GLU A 87 5.48 8.90 -1.32
C GLU A 87 4.21 9.39 -0.60
N TYR A 88 4.36 10.01 0.57
CA TYR A 88 3.23 10.53 1.35
C TYR A 88 2.42 11.63 0.63
N VAL A 89 3.05 12.40 -0.25
CA VAL A 89 2.35 13.40 -1.09
C VAL A 89 1.57 12.70 -2.20
N ALA A 90 2.18 11.69 -2.81
CA ALA A 90 1.54 10.89 -3.84
C ALA A 90 0.34 10.12 -3.25
N ASP A 91 0.51 9.47 -2.09
CA ASP A 91 -0.56 8.72 -1.44
C ASP A 91 -1.77 9.61 -1.10
N ALA A 92 -1.54 10.81 -0.55
CA ALA A 92 -2.61 11.79 -0.27
C ALA A 92 -3.35 12.20 -1.55
N LYS A 93 -2.62 12.51 -2.63
CA LYS A 93 -3.21 12.89 -3.93
C LYS A 93 -3.97 11.74 -4.58
N GLY A 94 -3.43 10.54 -4.53
CA GLY A 94 -4.05 9.34 -5.10
C GLY A 94 -5.32 8.95 -4.34
N ALA A 95 -5.28 8.94 -3.02
CA ALA A 95 -6.44 8.67 -2.18
C ALA A 95 -7.57 9.68 -2.43
N PHE A 96 -7.24 10.98 -2.47
CA PHE A 96 -8.20 12.02 -2.80
C PHE A 96 -8.73 11.91 -4.24
N PHE A 97 -7.92 11.44 -5.19
CA PHE A 97 -8.39 11.18 -6.55
C PHE A 97 -9.46 10.10 -6.57
N LEU A 98 -9.25 8.99 -5.84
CA LEU A 98 -10.15 7.84 -5.78
C LEU A 98 -11.40 8.12 -4.93
N ASN A 99 -11.24 8.84 -3.82
CA ASN A 99 -12.37 9.24 -2.96
C ASN A 99 -12.26 10.73 -2.60
N LYS A 100 -13.08 11.57 -3.24
CA LYS A 100 -13.10 13.02 -3.04
C LYS A 100 -13.56 13.47 -1.65
N ASN A 101 -14.29 12.62 -0.94
CA ASN A 101 -14.78 12.92 0.39
C ASN A 101 -13.77 12.56 1.48
N SER A 102 -12.78 11.73 1.16
CA SER A 102 -11.76 11.34 2.13
C SER A 102 -10.87 12.52 2.56
N ARG A 103 -10.41 12.45 3.81
CA ARG A 103 -9.50 13.43 4.41
C ARG A 103 -8.32 12.78 5.11
N THR A 104 -8.40 11.47 5.31
CA THR A 104 -7.30 10.68 5.84
C THR A 104 -7.12 9.42 4.99
N VAL A 105 -5.89 9.11 4.62
CA VAL A 105 -5.51 7.80 4.08
C VAL A 105 -4.54 7.13 5.02
N ILE A 106 -4.82 5.85 5.33
CA ILE A 106 -3.90 4.96 6.03
C ILE A 106 -3.33 4.01 4.96
N ASP A 107 -2.06 4.18 4.62
CA ASP A 107 -1.35 3.29 3.72
C ASP A 107 -0.66 2.19 4.52
N ILE A 108 -0.94 0.92 4.18
CA ILE A 108 -0.37 -0.26 4.82
C ILE A 108 0.44 -1.03 3.77
N GLY A 109 1.69 -0.64 3.64
CA GLY A 109 2.62 -1.21 2.68
C GLY A 109 3.34 -2.46 3.19
N GLY A 110 4.25 -2.98 2.37
CA GLY A 110 5.05 -4.16 2.72
C GLY A 110 6.03 -3.89 3.86
N ASN A 111 6.72 -2.76 3.83
CA ASN A 111 7.71 -2.40 4.84
C ASN A 111 7.20 -1.30 5.79
N THR A 112 6.63 -0.25 5.27
CA THR A 112 6.16 0.91 6.05
C THR A 112 4.65 0.99 6.04
N HIS A 113 4.10 1.55 7.11
CA HIS A 113 2.72 2.00 7.17
C HIS A 113 2.67 3.45 7.61
N LYS A 114 1.73 4.20 7.06
CA LYS A 114 1.63 5.65 7.22
C LYS A 114 0.18 6.07 7.31
N ALA A 115 -0.08 7.18 8.00
CA ALA A 115 -1.35 7.87 7.89
C ALA A 115 -1.09 9.31 7.44
N MET A 116 -1.83 9.77 6.46
CA MET A 116 -1.75 11.11 5.89
C MET A 116 -3.09 11.81 6.02
N HIS A 117 -3.05 13.02 6.55
CA HIS A 117 -4.17 13.95 6.58
C HIS A 117 -3.99 14.99 5.48
N TYR A 118 -5.04 15.28 4.73
CA TYR A 118 -5.01 16.21 3.59
C TYR A 118 -6.28 17.06 3.49
N ASP A 119 -6.14 18.20 2.82
CA ASP A 119 -7.21 19.16 2.61
C ASP A 119 -8.24 18.70 1.55
N GLN A 120 -9.23 19.55 1.31
CA GLN A 120 -10.28 19.35 0.31
C GLN A 120 -9.79 19.35 -1.15
N ASN A 121 -8.50 19.60 -1.39
CA ASN A 121 -7.84 19.57 -2.69
C ASN A 121 -6.85 18.41 -2.79
N GLY A 122 -6.75 17.57 -1.74
CA GLY A 122 -5.78 16.49 -1.63
C GLY A 122 -4.35 16.97 -1.37
N ASN A 123 -4.16 18.19 -0.84
CA ASN A 123 -2.84 18.65 -0.43
C ASN A 123 -2.55 18.14 0.97
N LEU A 124 -1.38 17.53 1.14
CA LEU A 124 -0.94 17.00 2.41
C LEU A 124 -0.89 18.11 3.48
N LEU A 125 -1.47 17.85 4.63
CA LEU A 125 -1.45 18.72 5.81
C LEU A 125 -0.57 18.14 6.90
N ASP A 126 -0.66 16.83 7.13
CA ASP A 126 0.10 16.13 8.17
C ASP A 126 0.35 14.68 7.77
N VAL A 127 1.42 14.10 8.32
CA VAL A 127 1.80 12.71 8.08
C VAL A 127 2.43 12.10 9.32
N ILE A 128 2.01 10.90 9.65
CA ILE A 128 2.68 10.03 10.61
C ILE A 128 3.09 8.73 9.93
N GLN A 129 4.24 8.23 10.28
CA GLN A 129 4.77 6.95 9.83
C GLN A 129 5.19 6.12 11.03
N ASN A 130 5.10 4.79 10.91
CA ASN A 130 5.62 3.88 11.92
C ASN A 130 7.11 4.14 12.21
N ASP A 131 7.53 3.81 13.41
CA ASP A 131 8.94 3.77 13.78
C ASP A 131 9.65 2.53 13.17
N LYS A 132 10.97 2.49 13.27
CA LYS A 132 11.78 1.39 12.73
C LYS A 132 11.45 0.03 13.34
N CYS A 133 10.94 0.00 14.57
CA CYS A 133 10.59 -1.24 15.26
C CYS A 133 9.32 -1.89 14.68
N ALA A 134 8.49 -1.09 14.03
CA ALA A 134 7.28 -1.54 13.36
C ALA A 134 7.44 -1.65 11.83
N ASP A 135 8.68 -1.52 11.30
CA ASP A 135 8.98 -1.76 9.89
C ASP A 135 8.76 -3.23 9.53
N GLY A 136 8.36 -3.48 8.29
CA GLY A 136 8.20 -4.84 7.76
C GLY A 136 6.84 -5.49 8.04
N LEU A 137 5.83 -4.73 8.45
CA LEU A 137 4.51 -5.27 8.82
C LEU A 137 3.92 -6.18 7.74
N GLY A 138 3.94 -5.74 6.48
CA GLY A 138 3.44 -6.53 5.36
C GLY A 138 4.32 -7.74 5.04
N ILE A 139 5.65 -7.59 5.19
CA ILE A 139 6.59 -8.72 5.02
C ILE A 139 6.28 -9.79 6.07
N PHE A 140 6.12 -9.39 7.34
CA PHE A 140 5.79 -10.33 8.42
C PHE A 140 4.44 -10.99 8.22
N TYR A 141 3.42 -10.26 7.77
CA TYR A 141 2.11 -10.84 7.44
C TYR A 141 2.24 -11.94 6.39
N THR A 142 2.98 -11.67 5.30
CA THR A 142 3.28 -12.65 4.24
C THR A 142 4.06 -13.85 4.78
N THR A 143 5.08 -13.60 5.63
CA THR A 143 5.95 -14.65 6.16
C THR A 143 5.18 -15.56 7.10
N ILE A 144 4.38 -14.99 8.00
CA ILE A 144 3.53 -15.77 8.92
C ILE A 144 2.49 -16.58 8.15
N ALA A 145 1.83 -16.00 7.13
CA ALA A 145 0.89 -16.74 6.30
C ALA A 145 1.55 -17.98 5.69
N LYS A 146 2.73 -17.84 5.09
CA LYS A 146 3.51 -18.95 4.53
C LYS A 146 3.93 -19.97 5.59
N ALA A 147 4.35 -19.52 6.78
CA ALA A 147 4.78 -20.40 7.87
C ALA A 147 3.64 -21.31 8.38
N ILE A 148 2.41 -20.80 8.35
CA ILE A 148 1.21 -21.61 8.69
C ILE A 148 0.56 -22.29 7.48
N GLY A 149 1.22 -22.26 6.32
CA GLY A 149 0.81 -23.00 5.12
C GLY A 149 -0.27 -22.32 4.28
N LEU A 150 -0.45 -21.00 4.40
CA LEU A 150 -1.48 -20.21 3.71
C LEU A 150 -0.87 -19.13 2.82
N SER A 151 -1.62 -18.70 1.82
CA SER A 151 -1.41 -17.40 1.18
C SER A 151 -1.96 -16.26 2.05
N GLU A 152 -1.57 -15.02 1.79
CA GLU A 152 -2.12 -13.85 2.49
C GLU A 152 -3.65 -13.75 2.37
N GLN A 153 -4.17 -14.06 1.19
CA GLN A 153 -5.60 -14.03 0.93
C GLN A 153 -6.33 -15.12 1.72
N GLU A 154 -5.83 -16.37 1.65
CA GLU A 154 -6.40 -17.49 2.41
C GLU A 154 -6.36 -17.22 3.92
N MET A 155 -5.25 -16.67 4.44
CA MET A 155 -5.12 -16.31 5.85
C MET A 155 -6.17 -15.25 6.23
N SER A 156 -6.35 -14.23 5.42
CA SER A 156 -7.32 -13.17 5.71
C SER A 156 -8.78 -13.66 5.64
N GLU A 157 -9.12 -14.50 4.65
CA GLU A 157 -10.45 -15.09 4.53
C GLU A 157 -10.75 -16.08 5.66
N LEU A 158 -9.74 -16.84 6.08
CA LEU A 158 -9.86 -17.79 7.17
C LEU A 158 -10.03 -17.09 8.52
N ALA A 159 -9.30 -16.00 8.75
CA ALA A 159 -9.40 -15.17 9.96
C ALA A 159 -10.83 -14.71 10.24
N LEU A 160 -11.62 -14.39 9.20
CA LEU A 160 -13.02 -14.01 9.35
C LEU A 160 -13.93 -15.13 9.90
N LYS A 161 -13.44 -16.37 9.89
CA LYS A 161 -14.16 -17.56 10.39
C LYS A 161 -13.75 -17.93 11.82
N SER A 162 -12.86 -17.15 12.45
CA SER A 162 -12.44 -17.35 13.84
C SER A 162 -13.64 -17.38 14.79
N THR A 163 -13.60 -18.30 15.74
CA THR A 163 -14.63 -18.49 16.76
C THR A 163 -14.14 -18.21 18.17
N ARG A 164 -12.84 -18.01 18.36
CA ARG A 164 -12.20 -17.81 19.66
C ARG A 164 -11.31 -16.56 19.63
N ASP A 165 -11.36 -15.76 20.68
CA ASP A 165 -10.44 -14.65 20.87
C ASP A 165 -9.08 -15.16 21.33
N VAL A 166 -8.17 -15.34 20.39
CA VAL A 166 -6.77 -15.70 20.60
C VAL A 166 -5.93 -14.44 20.37
N SER A 167 -4.86 -14.28 21.10
CA SER A 167 -3.98 -13.12 20.95
C SER A 167 -2.52 -13.53 20.85
N ILE A 168 -1.76 -12.77 20.08
CA ILE A 168 -0.30 -12.84 20.07
C ILE A 168 0.20 -11.88 21.12
N ALA A 169 0.92 -12.41 22.12
CA ALA A 169 1.37 -11.66 23.29
C ALA A 169 2.70 -10.95 23.05
N ILE A 170 3.53 -11.48 22.17
CA ILE A 170 4.85 -10.93 21.86
C ILE A 170 4.73 -9.59 21.12
N GLN A 171 5.42 -8.57 21.65
CA GLN A 171 5.39 -7.23 21.06
C GLN A 171 6.18 -7.12 19.74
N CYS A 172 7.15 -7.99 19.51
CA CYS A 172 8.01 -7.97 18.35
C CYS A 172 7.37 -8.74 17.17
N ALA A 173 7.16 -8.08 16.04
CA ALA A 173 6.61 -8.73 14.84
C ALA A 173 7.47 -9.88 14.32
N LEU A 174 8.80 -9.79 14.48
CA LEU A 174 9.72 -10.87 14.13
C LEU A 174 9.50 -12.14 14.96
N SER A 175 9.13 -11.99 16.23
CA SER A 175 8.85 -13.11 17.14
C SER A 175 7.41 -13.61 17.06
N ALA A 176 6.51 -12.82 16.47
CA ALA A 176 5.10 -13.19 16.30
C ALA A 176 4.91 -14.42 15.40
N GLU A 177 5.81 -14.66 14.44
CA GLU A 177 5.82 -15.88 13.63
C GLU A 177 5.98 -17.14 14.49
N SER A 178 6.98 -17.13 15.40
CA SER A 178 7.21 -18.28 16.29
C SER A 178 6.01 -18.52 17.21
N GLU A 179 5.39 -17.46 17.74
CA GLU A 179 4.20 -17.59 18.57
C GLU A 179 2.99 -18.12 17.80
N ALA A 180 2.79 -17.70 16.56
CA ALA A 180 1.74 -18.23 15.69
C ALA A 180 1.93 -19.74 15.42
N ILE A 181 3.17 -20.19 15.18
CA ILE A 181 3.53 -21.59 15.01
C ILE A 181 3.28 -22.37 16.33
N ASP A 182 3.69 -21.81 17.46
CA ASP A 182 3.48 -22.43 18.77
C ASP A 182 1.98 -22.64 19.08
N LEU A 183 1.13 -21.67 18.77
CA LEU A 183 -0.31 -21.80 18.91
C LEU A 183 -0.86 -22.94 18.04
N MET A 184 -0.40 -23.07 16.79
CA MET A 184 -0.75 -24.20 15.92
C MET A 184 -0.29 -25.54 16.51
N CYS A 185 0.93 -25.61 17.04
CA CYS A 185 1.45 -26.83 17.71
C CYS A 185 0.66 -27.21 18.97
N GLN A 186 0.05 -26.23 19.65
CA GLN A 186 -0.85 -26.45 20.78
C GLN A 186 -2.26 -26.89 20.36
N GLY A 187 -2.52 -26.99 19.05
CA GLY A 187 -3.83 -27.43 18.51
C GLY A 187 -4.87 -26.31 18.46
N VAL A 188 -4.45 -25.04 18.47
CA VAL A 188 -5.35 -23.92 18.22
C VAL A 188 -5.78 -23.98 16.75
N ASP A 189 -7.07 -23.73 16.49
CA ASP A 189 -7.60 -23.72 15.12
C ASP A 189 -6.90 -22.68 14.25
N THR A 190 -6.59 -23.05 13.02
CA THR A 190 -5.87 -22.18 12.09
C THR A 190 -6.61 -20.85 11.82
N ALA A 191 -7.95 -20.85 11.84
CA ALA A 191 -8.75 -19.64 11.71
C ALA A 191 -8.54 -18.68 12.89
N ASP A 192 -8.45 -19.21 14.11
CA ASP A 192 -8.22 -18.44 15.32
C ASP A 192 -6.81 -17.85 15.35
N VAL A 193 -5.80 -18.61 14.88
CA VAL A 193 -4.42 -18.13 14.73
C VAL A 193 -4.35 -17.03 13.65
N ALA A 194 -4.99 -17.22 12.52
CA ALA A 194 -5.04 -16.25 11.42
C ALA A 194 -5.69 -14.92 11.86
N ASP A 195 -6.76 -15.00 12.67
CA ASP A 195 -7.42 -13.81 13.25
C ASP A 195 -6.52 -13.10 14.26
N ALA A 196 -5.85 -13.86 15.14
CA ALA A 196 -4.88 -13.31 16.10
C ALA A 196 -3.74 -12.56 15.40
N VAL A 197 -3.21 -13.08 14.28
CA VAL A 197 -2.19 -12.41 13.46
C VAL A 197 -2.76 -11.13 12.85
N SER A 198 -3.94 -11.18 12.26
CA SER A 198 -4.58 -10.01 11.64
C SER A 198 -4.87 -8.90 12.66
N LYS A 199 -5.32 -9.28 13.87
CA LYS A 199 -5.53 -8.38 15.00
C LYS A 199 -4.22 -7.73 15.46
N PHE A 200 -3.18 -8.53 15.67
CA PHE A 200 -1.84 -8.07 16.04
C PHE A 200 -1.28 -7.03 15.05
N MET A 201 -1.41 -7.28 13.74
CA MET A 201 -0.96 -6.33 12.72
C MET A 201 -1.78 -5.03 12.76
N SER A 202 -3.09 -5.14 12.93
CA SER A 202 -3.99 -3.97 13.03
C SER A 202 -3.72 -3.12 14.26
N GLU A 203 -3.32 -3.73 15.39
CA GLU A 203 -2.94 -3.02 16.61
C GLU A 203 -1.72 -2.11 16.39
N ARG A 204 -0.75 -2.52 15.58
CA ARG A 204 0.42 -1.70 15.22
C ARG A 204 0.02 -0.46 14.43
N VAL A 205 -0.84 -0.66 13.43
CA VAL A 205 -1.35 0.45 12.61
C VAL A 205 -2.21 1.38 13.46
N ALA A 206 -3.10 0.84 14.29
CA ALA A 206 -3.95 1.64 15.17
C ALA A 206 -3.13 2.44 16.21
N ALA A 207 -2.09 1.84 16.79
CA ALA A 207 -1.20 2.52 17.72
C ALA A 207 -0.51 3.73 17.08
N MET A 208 0.00 3.59 15.84
CA MET A 208 0.54 4.72 15.08
C MET A 208 -0.51 5.82 14.88
N CYS A 209 -1.73 5.46 14.54
CA CYS A 209 -2.81 6.42 14.32
C CYS A 209 -3.19 7.26 15.56
N THR A 210 -2.78 6.86 16.78
CA THR A 210 -3.05 7.64 18.00
C THR A 210 -2.28 8.96 18.05
N TYR A 211 -1.22 9.09 17.26
CA TYR A 211 -0.36 10.28 17.24
C TYR A 211 -0.81 11.37 16.27
N MET A 212 -1.88 11.11 15.50
CA MET A 212 -2.43 12.08 14.54
C MET A 212 -3.97 12.07 14.61
N PRO A 213 -4.63 13.24 14.59
CA PRO A 213 -6.09 13.28 14.48
C PRO A 213 -6.55 12.67 13.14
N LEU A 214 -7.39 11.65 13.22
CA LEU A 214 -8.01 11.05 12.02
C LEU A 214 -9.27 11.82 11.65
N THR A 215 -9.24 12.48 10.51
CA THR A 215 -10.37 13.24 9.98
C THR A 215 -11.17 12.38 9.01
N LYS A 216 -12.50 12.32 9.17
CA LYS A 216 -13.43 11.60 8.28
C LYS A 216 -13.46 12.23 6.87
N GLU A 217 -13.68 11.49 5.82
CA GLU A 217 -13.73 10.04 5.75
C GLU A 217 -12.32 9.47 5.70
N ILE A 218 -12.15 8.29 6.30
CA ILE A 218 -10.87 7.60 6.39
C ILE A 218 -10.87 6.48 5.34
N VAL A 219 -9.85 6.48 4.49
CA VAL A 219 -9.64 5.41 3.51
C VAL A 219 -8.36 4.64 3.80
N VAL A 220 -8.31 3.39 3.37
CA VAL A 220 -7.13 2.53 3.51
C VAL A 220 -6.58 2.17 2.13
N ALA A 221 -5.27 2.23 2.01
CA ALA A 221 -4.48 1.93 0.82
C ALA A 221 -3.33 0.98 1.15
N GLY A 222 -2.53 0.63 0.14
CA GLY A 222 -1.42 -0.30 0.26
C GLY A 222 -1.80 -1.75 0.04
N GLY A 223 -0.79 -2.62 0.00
CA GLY A 223 -0.99 -4.05 -0.30
C GLY A 223 -1.88 -4.78 0.72
N LEU A 224 -1.69 -4.49 2.02
CA LEU A 224 -2.47 -5.11 3.09
C LEU A 224 -3.91 -4.57 3.22
N ALA A 225 -4.27 -3.49 2.53
CA ALA A 225 -5.66 -3.05 2.44
C ALA A 225 -6.59 -4.11 1.82
N LYS A 226 -6.02 -5.08 1.09
CA LYS A 226 -6.75 -6.22 0.53
C LYS A 226 -7.15 -7.28 1.56
N SER A 227 -6.68 -7.16 2.82
CA SER A 227 -7.03 -8.09 3.90
C SER A 227 -8.28 -7.63 4.65
N PRO A 228 -9.48 -8.21 4.41
CA PRO A 228 -10.70 -7.80 5.08
C PRO A 228 -10.66 -8.05 6.60
N ALA A 229 -9.93 -9.07 7.07
CA ALA A 229 -9.77 -9.30 8.50
C ALA A 229 -8.97 -8.16 9.17
N LEU A 230 -7.87 -7.72 8.54
CA LEU A 230 -7.09 -6.59 9.03
C LEU A 230 -7.92 -5.30 9.05
N ILE A 231 -8.68 -5.02 8.00
CA ILE A 231 -9.54 -3.83 7.92
C ILE A 231 -10.63 -3.84 8.99
N LYS A 232 -11.24 -5.00 9.25
CA LYS A 232 -12.24 -5.20 10.32
C LYS A 232 -11.63 -4.85 11.69
N HIS A 233 -10.47 -5.40 12.02
CA HIS A 233 -9.79 -5.11 13.28
C HIS A 233 -9.35 -3.65 13.38
N LEU A 234 -8.78 -3.08 12.32
CA LEU A 234 -8.35 -1.68 12.30
C LEU A 234 -9.53 -0.74 12.59
N SER A 235 -10.66 -0.93 11.89
CA SER A 235 -11.87 -0.12 12.10
C SER A 235 -12.35 -0.18 13.55
N SER A 236 -12.35 -1.38 14.14
CA SER A 236 -12.74 -1.59 15.54
C SER A 236 -11.78 -0.88 16.52
N LEU A 237 -10.47 -1.00 16.30
CA LEU A 237 -9.43 -0.45 17.17
C LEU A 237 -9.40 1.07 17.18
N ILE A 238 -9.49 1.70 15.99
CA ILE A 238 -9.56 3.17 15.90
C ILE A 238 -10.95 3.73 16.20
N LYS A 239 -11.96 2.87 16.39
CA LYS A 239 -13.36 3.23 16.67
C LYS A 239 -13.96 4.16 15.61
N GLN A 240 -13.57 3.99 14.37
CA GLN A 240 -14.07 4.72 13.22
C GLN A 240 -14.21 3.77 12.03
N GLU A 241 -15.23 4.00 11.22
CA GLU A 241 -15.37 3.29 9.97
C GLU A 241 -14.26 3.67 8.99
N VAL A 242 -13.68 2.68 8.36
CA VAL A 242 -12.71 2.85 7.28
C VAL A 242 -13.21 2.15 6.02
N SER A 243 -12.89 2.69 4.87
CA SER A 243 -13.18 2.10 3.58
C SER A 243 -11.90 1.85 2.79
N VAL A 244 -11.87 0.79 2.00
CA VAL A 244 -10.75 0.53 1.10
C VAL A 244 -11.01 1.24 -0.21
N VAL A 245 -10.03 1.95 -0.72
CA VAL A 245 -10.12 2.58 -2.06
C VAL A 245 -10.02 1.53 -3.16
N ASP A 246 -10.53 1.86 -4.34
CA ASP A 246 -10.28 1.07 -5.53
C ASP A 246 -8.77 1.07 -5.86
N LEU A 247 -8.25 -0.06 -6.34
CA LEU A 247 -6.83 -0.22 -6.65
C LEU A 247 -5.90 0.24 -5.51
N PRO A 248 -6.07 -0.28 -4.28
CA PRO A 248 -5.42 0.26 -3.09
C PRO A 248 -3.90 0.24 -3.16
N GLU A 249 -3.30 -0.68 -3.89
CA GLU A 249 -1.86 -0.81 -4.09
C GLU A 249 -1.28 0.20 -5.10
N TYR A 250 -2.14 0.86 -5.90
CA TYR A 250 -1.72 1.82 -6.92
C TYR A 250 -1.92 3.28 -6.50
N VAL A 251 -2.35 3.54 -5.28
CA VAL A 251 -2.63 4.90 -4.78
C VAL A 251 -1.42 5.82 -4.96
N GLY A 252 -0.21 5.35 -4.63
CA GLY A 252 1.02 6.10 -4.85
C GLY A 252 1.26 6.42 -6.33
N ALA A 253 1.12 5.42 -7.22
CA ALA A 253 1.32 5.62 -8.66
C ALA A 253 0.29 6.59 -9.27
N ILE A 254 -0.99 6.47 -8.86
CA ILE A 254 -2.06 7.40 -9.25
C ILE A 254 -1.71 8.82 -8.79
N GLY A 255 -1.34 8.96 -7.52
CA GLY A 255 -1.00 10.25 -6.93
C GLY A 255 0.24 10.90 -7.53
N ALA A 256 1.22 10.11 -7.95
CA ALA A 256 2.38 10.60 -8.70
C ALA A 256 1.93 11.27 -10.00
N VAL A 257 1.04 10.61 -10.79
CA VAL A 257 0.47 11.22 -12.00
C VAL A 257 -0.34 12.46 -11.68
N MET A 258 -1.17 12.42 -10.62
CA MET A 258 -2.02 13.54 -10.21
C MET A 258 -1.23 14.75 -9.68
N SER A 259 0.01 14.53 -9.26
CA SER A 259 0.94 15.58 -8.83
C SER A 259 1.71 16.21 -10.00
N TYR A 260 1.64 15.61 -11.17
CA TYR A 260 2.31 16.11 -12.37
C TYR A 260 1.52 17.25 -13.01
N GLU A 261 1.94 18.47 -12.78
CA GLU A 261 1.54 19.63 -13.57
C GLU A 261 2.37 19.61 -14.86
N GLY A 262 1.91 18.86 -15.86
CA GLY A 262 2.65 18.71 -17.11
C GLY A 262 3.16 20.06 -17.62
N GLY A 263 4.46 20.22 -17.70
CA GLY A 263 5.26 21.43 -17.89
C GLY A 263 4.51 22.58 -18.54
N LYS A 264 4.47 23.69 -17.80
CA LYS A 264 4.00 24.96 -18.30
C LYS A 264 4.89 25.40 -19.45
#